data_13841bf9bd308e289828dbf9459ea664
#
_entry.id   13841bf9bd308e289828dbf9459ea664
#
_cell.length_a   1.000
_cell.length_b   1.000
_cell.length_c   1.000
_cell.angle_alpha   90.00
_cell.angle_beta   90.00
_cell.angle_gamma   90.00
#
_symmetry.space_group_name_H-M   'P 1'
#
loop_
_entity.id
_entity.type
_entity.pdbx_description
1 polymer ?
#
loop_
_entity_poly.entity_id
_entity_poly.type
_entity_poly.pdbx_seq_one_letter_code
_entity_poly.pdbx_strand_id
1 'polypeptide(L)'
;MNESEDVLMTKLQVFFLAALSSSLLLFGCGKDTEETIQPIVEPIVEAQPEKQVEDTVEAEDTAAEDETPPEEGMVRSPLTGEWIDGSLENARPIAVMTPNDSNALPHYNLSKADILYECPVEGKITRSMAVIKDWESLDRIGNVRSSRDYFVYWALEWDAIYVHFGGPFYISN
;
A
#
# COMPACT_ATOMS: atom_id res chain seq x y z
N MET A 1 -14.34 25.57 57.62
CA MET A 1 -15.00 25.41 56.34
C MET A 1 -15.23 26.80 55.81
N ASN A 2 -14.70 27.06 54.63
CA ASN A 2 -14.50 28.44 54.15
C ASN A 2 -15.70 28.86 53.29
N GLU A 3 -16.43 29.91 53.68
CA GLU A 3 -17.60 30.43 53.01
C GLU A 3 -17.40 30.71 51.50
N SER A 4 -16.17 30.88 51.07
CA SER A 4 -15.80 31.08 49.67
C SER A 4 -15.85 29.81 48.81
N GLU A 5 -15.69 28.63 49.39
CA GLU A 5 -15.78 27.36 48.67
C GLU A 5 -17.21 26.94 48.41
N ASP A 6 -18.11 27.21 49.35
CA ASP A 6 -19.56 26.90 49.18
C ASP A 6 -20.21 27.79 48.11
N VAL A 7 -19.78 29.02 47.97
CA VAL A 7 -20.27 29.94 46.91
C VAL A 7 -19.75 29.52 45.53
N LEU A 8 -18.53 29.00 45.44
CA LEU A 8 -17.94 28.54 44.19
C LEU A 8 -18.62 27.23 43.70
N MET A 9 -18.88 26.32 44.64
CA MET A 9 -19.60 25.05 44.32
C MET A 9 -21.04 25.31 43.88
N THR A 10 -21.73 26.21 44.48
CA THR A 10 -23.09 26.57 44.13
C THR A 10 -23.17 27.23 42.75
N LYS A 11 -22.23 28.09 42.40
CA LYS A 11 -22.14 28.66 41.04
C LYS A 11 -21.79 27.63 39.98
N LEU A 12 -20.94 26.65 40.27
CA LEU A 12 -20.59 25.58 39.34
C LEU A 12 -21.78 24.65 39.08
N GLN A 13 -22.60 24.33 40.10
CA GLN A 13 -23.83 23.54 39.94
C GLN A 13 -24.89 24.23 39.09
N VAL A 14 -25.07 25.55 39.25
CA VAL A 14 -26.03 26.33 38.47
C VAL A 14 -25.61 26.41 37.00
N PHE A 15 -24.28 26.48 36.69
CA PHE A 15 -23.78 26.43 35.33
C PHE A 15 -23.96 25.06 34.64
N PHE A 16 -23.81 23.98 35.41
CA PHE A 16 -24.06 22.61 34.87
C PHE A 16 -25.54 22.36 34.59
N LEU A 17 -26.43 22.85 35.40
CA LEU A 17 -27.90 22.74 35.20
C LEU A 17 -28.40 23.60 34.02
N ALA A 18 -27.81 24.77 33.78
CA ALA A 18 -28.14 25.61 32.64
C ALA A 18 -27.62 25.04 31.30
N ALA A 19 -26.48 24.34 31.29
CA ALA A 19 -25.93 23.68 30.10
C ALA A 19 -26.75 22.44 29.68
N LEU A 20 -27.38 21.75 30.64
CA LEU A 20 -28.19 20.53 30.35
C LEU A 20 -29.58 20.85 29.78
N SER A 21 -30.13 22.03 30.06
CA SER A 21 -31.47 22.44 29.55
C SER A 21 -31.45 22.97 28.12
N SER A 22 -30.30 23.34 27.57
CA SER A 22 -30.15 23.87 26.21
C SER A 22 -30.01 22.81 25.13
N SER A 23 -29.80 21.52 25.48
CA SER A 23 -29.59 20.42 24.53
C SER A 23 -30.88 19.71 24.07
N LEU A 24 -32.05 20.07 24.57
CA LEU A 24 -33.29 19.31 24.31
C LEU A 24 -34.21 19.92 23.25
N LEU A 25 -33.80 20.96 22.53
CA LEU A 25 -34.68 21.63 21.55
C LEU A 25 -34.24 21.54 20.08
N LEU A 26 -33.36 20.62 19.72
CA LEU A 26 -32.92 20.41 18.32
C LEU A 26 -33.29 19.04 17.74
N PHE A 27 -34.29 18.34 18.27
CA PHE A 27 -34.93 17.26 17.50
C PHE A 27 -36.08 17.83 16.69
N GLY A 28 -35.73 18.56 15.64
CA GLY A 28 -36.62 18.95 14.58
C GLY A 28 -36.90 17.78 13.64
N CYS A 29 -38.14 17.46 13.49
CA CYS A 29 -38.75 16.51 12.59
C CYS A 29 -38.16 16.62 11.19
N GLY A 30 -37.29 15.68 10.80
CA GLY A 30 -36.92 15.42 9.42
C GLY A 30 -37.95 14.50 8.80
N LYS A 31 -38.69 14.99 7.80
CA LYS A 31 -39.54 14.18 6.95
C LYS A 31 -38.71 13.07 6.29
N ASP A 32 -39.13 11.84 6.50
CA ASP A 32 -38.71 10.70 5.69
C ASP A 32 -39.15 10.95 4.25
N THR A 33 -38.18 11.33 3.41
CA THR A 33 -38.34 11.23 1.97
C THR A 33 -37.85 9.85 1.60
N GLU A 34 -38.76 8.92 1.41
CA GLU A 34 -38.45 7.65 0.73
C GLU A 34 -37.95 7.99 -0.68
N GLU A 35 -36.64 8.03 -0.85
CA GLU A 35 -36.05 7.95 -2.18
C GLU A 35 -36.28 6.54 -2.68
N THR A 36 -37.32 6.41 -3.49
CA THR A 36 -37.54 5.23 -4.33
C THR A 36 -36.35 5.11 -5.27
N ILE A 37 -35.39 4.23 -4.93
CA ILE A 37 -34.31 3.83 -5.83
C ILE A 37 -34.96 3.06 -6.97
N GLN A 38 -35.24 3.76 -8.04
CA GLN A 38 -35.56 3.10 -9.30
C GLN A 38 -34.29 2.46 -9.83
N PRO A 39 -34.28 1.17 -10.19
CA PRO A 39 -33.13 0.58 -10.85
C PRO A 39 -32.92 1.31 -12.17
N ILE A 40 -31.76 1.95 -12.33
CA ILE A 40 -31.30 2.47 -13.62
C ILE A 40 -31.05 1.24 -14.49
N VAL A 41 -32.03 0.86 -15.29
CA VAL A 41 -31.83 -0.07 -16.37
C VAL A 41 -31.19 0.75 -17.50
N GLU A 42 -29.87 0.72 -17.56
CA GLU A 42 -29.15 1.18 -18.75
C GLU A 42 -29.63 0.32 -19.95
N PRO A 43 -30.00 0.95 -21.07
CA PRO A 43 -30.34 0.16 -22.26
C PRO A 43 -29.12 -0.66 -22.66
N ILE A 44 -29.31 -1.97 -22.75
CA ILE A 44 -28.35 -2.88 -23.36
C ILE A 44 -28.16 -2.37 -24.80
N VAL A 45 -27.06 -1.70 -25.05
CA VAL A 45 -26.63 -1.38 -26.41
C VAL A 45 -26.33 -2.72 -27.07
N GLU A 46 -27.21 -3.10 -27.97
CA GLU A 46 -27.05 -4.26 -28.84
C GLU A 46 -25.72 -4.13 -29.56
N ALA A 47 -24.75 -4.94 -29.18
CA ALA A 47 -23.44 -4.96 -29.78
C ALA A 47 -23.61 -5.32 -31.26
N GLN A 48 -23.37 -4.37 -32.14
CA GLN A 48 -23.20 -4.64 -33.54
C GLN A 48 -22.04 -5.62 -33.69
N PRO A 49 -22.12 -6.63 -34.62
CA PRO A 49 -21.02 -7.54 -34.80
C PRO A 49 -19.81 -6.77 -35.30
N GLU A 50 -18.79 -6.66 -34.42
CA GLU A 50 -17.48 -6.15 -34.78
C GLU A 50 -16.97 -7.00 -35.94
N LYS A 51 -16.75 -6.29 -37.05
CA LYS A 51 -16.06 -6.82 -38.19
C LYS A 51 -14.71 -7.32 -37.72
N GLN A 52 -14.51 -8.64 -37.71
CA GLN A 52 -13.20 -9.23 -37.44
C GLN A 52 -12.21 -8.59 -38.42
N VAL A 53 -11.44 -7.64 -37.92
CA VAL A 53 -10.18 -7.29 -38.53
C VAL A 53 -9.26 -8.44 -38.14
N GLU A 54 -8.97 -9.25 -39.11
CA GLU A 54 -7.93 -10.27 -39.08
C GLU A 54 -6.61 -9.52 -39.05
N ASP A 55 -6.26 -8.97 -37.84
CA ASP A 55 -4.89 -8.57 -37.54
C ASP A 55 -4.09 -9.88 -37.51
N THR A 56 -3.47 -10.14 -38.62
CA THR A 56 -2.29 -10.99 -38.69
C THR A 56 -1.25 -10.28 -37.84
N VAL A 57 -1.26 -10.53 -36.53
CA VAL A 57 -0.09 -10.27 -35.71
C VAL A 57 0.95 -11.25 -36.23
N GLU A 58 1.76 -10.77 -37.19
CA GLU A 58 3.09 -11.36 -37.40
C GLU A 58 3.72 -11.35 -36.01
N ALA A 59 3.82 -12.53 -35.40
CA ALA A 59 4.67 -12.72 -34.25
C ALA A 59 6.05 -12.30 -34.74
N GLU A 60 6.45 -11.06 -34.44
CA GLU A 60 7.85 -10.70 -34.45
C GLU A 60 8.52 -11.77 -33.60
N ASP A 61 9.28 -12.59 -34.27
CA ASP A 61 10.21 -13.53 -33.70
C ASP A 61 11.14 -12.69 -32.80
N THR A 62 10.72 -12.53 -31.54
CA THR A 62 11.51 -11.87 -30.53
C THR A 62 12.80 -12.66 -30.50
N ALA A 63 13.83 -12.05 -31.04
CA ALA A 63 15.18 -12.57 -31.16
C ALA A 63 15.47 -13.42 -29.92
N ALA A 64 15.78 -14.70 -30.15
CA ALA A 64 16.21 -15.60 -29.10
C ALA A 64 17.27 -14.83 -28.29
N GLU A 65 16.90 -14.40 -27.09
CA GLU A 65 17.83 -13.72 -26.19
C GLU A 65 19.03 -14.63 -26.07
N ASP A 66 20.22 -14.07 -26.28
CA ASP A 66 21.46 -14.84 -26.25
C ASP A 66 21.54 -15.59 -24.91
N GLU A 67 21.26 -16.90 -24.95
CA GLU A 67 21.25 -17.76 -23.77
C GLU A 67 22.66 -17.99 -23.20
N THR A 68 23.70 -17.51 -23.91
CA THR A 68 25.07 -17.62 -23.45
C THR A 68 25.39 -16.54 -22.42
N PRO A 69 25.89 -16.94 -21.22
CA PRO A 69 26.26 -15.95 -20.22
C PRO A 69 27.42 -15.07 -20.75
N PRO A 70 27.37 -13.74 -20.51
CA PRO A 70 28.39 -12.81 -20.97
C PRO A 70 29.76 -13.08 -20.32
N GLU A 71 29.77 -13.67 -19.12
CA GLU A 71 30.95 -14.06 -18.39
C GLU A 71 30.74 -15.43 -17.75
N GLU A 72 31.87 -16.18 -17.56
CA GLU A 72 31.85 -17.48 -16.90
C GLU A 72 31.37 -17.33 -15.42
N GLY A 73 30.41 -18.17 -15.03
CA GLY A 73 29.87 -18.16 -13.66
C GLY A 73 28.66 -17.25 -13.45
N MET A 74 28.18 -16.56 -14.48
CA MET A 74 26.89 -15.82 -14.40
C MET A 74 25.68 -16.75 -14.60
N VAL A 75 24.56 -16.41 -13.95
CA VAL A 75 23.29 -17.10 -14.03
C VAL A 75 22.16 -16.12 -14.26
N ARG A 76 21.00 -16.60 -14.77
CA ARG A 76 19.82 -15.75 -14.90
C ARG A 76 19.16 -15.51 -13.55
N SER A 77 18.91 -14.25 -13.22
CA SER A 77 18.15 -13.87 -12.01
C SER A 77 16.71 -14.39 -12.09
N PRO A 78 16.21 -15.08 -11.08
CA PRO A 78 14.80 -15.48 -11.04
C PRO A 78 13.85 -14.30 -10.84
N LEU A 79 14.34 -13.12 -10.44
CA LEU A 79 13.54 -11.92 -10.21
C LEU A 79 13.37 -11.11 -11.50
N THR A 80 14.43 -10.95 -12.28
CA THR A 80 14.44 -10.01 -13.41
C THR A 80 14.72 -10.68 -14.75
N GLY A 81 15.25 -11.91 -14.75
CA GLY A 81 15.78 -12.56 -15.94
C GLY A 81 17.15 -12.03 -16.40
N GLU A 82 17.69 -11.01 -15.76
CA GLU A 82 19.01 -10.47 -16.08
C GLU A 82 20.15 -11.41 -15.63
N TRP A 83 21.32 -11.24 -16.24
CA TRP A 83 22.50 -11.98 -15.82
C TRP A 83 23.06 -11.42 -14.52
N ILE A 84 23.25 -12.28 -13.52
CA ILE A 84 23.80 -11.97 -12.21
C ILE A 84 24.95 -12.92 -11.88
N ASP A 85 25.76 -12.56 -10.89
CA ASP A 85 26.80 -13.45 -10.36
C ASP A 85 26.20 -14.77 -9.84
N GLY A 86 26.75 -15.90 -10.19
CA GLY A 86 26.26 -17.23 -9.82
C GLY A 86 26.23 -17.48 -8.32
N SER A 87 27.05 -16.76 -7.51
CA SER A 87 26.95 -16.82 -6.05
C SER A 87 25.61 -16.38 -5.50
N LEU A 88 24.88 -15.55 -6.26
CA LEU A 88 23.54 -15.05 -5.90
C LEU A 88 22.41 -16.00 -6.32
N GLU A 89 22.67 -17.07 -7.07
CA GLU A 89 21.63 -17.96 -7.60
C GLU A 89 20.65 -18.40 -6.51
N ASN A 90 21.18 -18.90 -5.40
CA ASN A 90 20.41 -19.40 -4.28
C ASN A 90 20.30 -18.39 -3.12
N ALA A 91 20.77 -17.15 -3.29
CA ALA A 91 20.64 -16.13 -2.28
C ALA A 91 19.14 -15.79 -2.09
N ARG A 92 18.70 -15.77 -0.85
CA ARG A 92 17.34 -15.40 -0.50
C ARG A 92 17.20 -13.88 -0.58
N PRO A 93 16.26 -13.33 -1.36
CA PRO A 93 16.09 -11.88 -1.44
C PRO A 93 15.52 -11.30 -0.13
N ILE A 94 15.69 -10.00 0.07
CA ILE A 94 14.93 -9.25 1.06
C ILE A 94 13.79 -8.48 0.38
N ALA A 95 12.68 -8.29 1.09
CA ALA A 95 11.57 -7.44 0.68
C ALA A 95 11.39 -6.35 1.74
N VAL A 96 11.76 -5.11 1.43
CA VAL A 96 11.84 -4.01 2.38
C VAL A 96 10.70 -3.03 2.14
N MET A 97 9.89 -2.80 3.17
CA MET A 97 8.85 -1.77 3.13
C MET A 97 9.45 -0.38 3.16
N THR A 98 9.15 0.43 2.17
CA THR A 98 9.65 1.80 2.05
C THR A 98 8.51 2.82 1.95
N PRO A 99 8.65 4.00 2.56
CA PRO A 99 7.70 5.09 2.36
C PRO A 99 7.78 5.62 0.92
N ASN A 100 6.69 6.23 0.45
CA ASN A 100 6.67 6.91 -0.84
C ASN A 100 6.11 8.35 -0.69
N ASP A 101 6.50 9.03 0.36
CA ASP A 101 6.14 10.41 0.61
C ASP A 101 7.40 11.30 0.64
N SER A 102 7.23 12.57 0.29
CA SER A 102 8.33 13.53 0.15
C SER A 102 9.12 13.76 1.45
N ASN A 103 8.51 13.54 2.61
CA ASN A 103 9.18 13.72 3.90
C ASN A 103 10.16 12.60 4.21
N ALA A 104 10.05 11.48 3.49
CA ALA A 104 10.90 10.32 3.68
C ALA A 104 12.16 10.32 2.81
N LEU A 105 12.35 11.35 2.00
CA LEU A 105 13.53 11.50 1.15
C LEU A 105 14.74 12.04 1.95
N PRO A 106 15.97 11.65 1.56
CA PRO A 106 16.32 10.70 0.51
C PRO A 106 16.15 9.24 0.95
N HIS A 107 15.83 8.37 -0.01
CA HIS A 107 15.95 6.93 0.19
C HIS A 107 17.41 6.47 0.05
N TYR A 108 17.75 5.39 0.73
CA TYR A 108 19.08 4.77 0.66
C TYR A 108 19.00 3.46 -0.11
N ASN A 109 19.73 3.38 -1.21
CA ASN A 109 19.86 2.21 -2.07
C ASN A 109 18.54 1.61 -2.62
N LEU A 110 17.45 2.38 -2.65
CA LEU A 110 16.19 1.95 -3.25
C LEU A 110 16.34 1.68 -4.77
N SER A 111 17.25 2.37 -5.44
CA SER A 111 17.59 2.15 -6.87
C SER A 111 18.28 0.81 -7.15
N LYS A 112 18.60 0.05 -6.12
CA LYS A 112 19.17 -1.30 -6.22
C LYS A 112 18.11 -2.40 -6.13
N ALA A 113 16.83 -2.01 -6.08
CA ALA A 113 15.75 -2.96 -6.09
C ALA A 113 15.64 -3.65 -7.45
N ASP A 114 15.57 -4.97 -7.43
CA ASP A 114 15.28 -5.80 -8.60
C ASP A 114 13.81 -5.63 -9.01
N ILE A 115 12.92 -5.57 -8.01
CA ILE A 115 11.48 -5.34 -8.20
C ILE A 115 11.01 -4.29 -7.19
N LEU A 116 10.21 -3.36 -7.66
CA LEU A 116 9.54 -2.37 -6.81
C LEU A 116 8.02 -2.50 -6.94
N TYR A 117 7.38 -2.98 -5.88
CA TYR A 117 5.93 -2.95 -5.76
C TYR A 117 5.49 -1.60 -5.21
N GLU A 118 4.47 -1.02 -5.82
CA GLU A 118 3.83 0.19 -5.31
C GLU A 118 2.32 -0.03 -5.19
N CYS A 119 1.76 0.33 -4.03
CA CYS A 119 0.34 0.17 -3.76
C CYS A 119 -0.20 1.31 -2.90
N PRO A 120 -1.45 1.74 -3.14
CA PRO A 120 -2.14 2.69 -2.26
C PRO A 120 -2.26 2.15 -0.83
N VAL A 121 -2.09 3.06 0.12
CA VAL A 121 -2.34 2.84 1.55
C VAL A 121 -3.29 3.92 2.08
N GLU A 122 -3.51 3.95 3.39
CA GLU A 122 -4.38 4.95 4.00
C GLU A 122 -3.88 6.39 3.75
N GLY A 123 -4.77 7.36 3.78
CA GLY A 123 -4.44 8.78 3.66
C GLY A 123 -4.15 9.24 2.22
N LYS A 124 -4.58 8.49 1.21
CA LYS A 124 -4.40 8.81 -0.23
C LYS A 124 -2.93 8.93 -0.64
N ILE A 125 -2.06 8.16 -0.01
CA ILE A 125 -0.65 8.03 -0.35
C ILE A 125 -0.38 6.61 -0.83
N THR A 126 0.76 6.42 -1.50
CA THR A 126 1.26 5.09 -1.84
C THR A 126 2.38 4.68 -0.90
N ARG A 127 2.70 3.41 -0.91
CA ARG A 127 3.84 2.81 -0.23
C ARG A 127 4.48 1.81 -1.15
N SER A 128 5.79 1.67 -1.04
CA SER A 128 6.53 0.75 -1.87
C SER A 128 7.11 -0.40 -1.04
N MET A 129 7.37 -1.51 -1.71
CA MET A 129 8.17 -2.63 -1.21
C MET A 129 9.24 -2.94 -2.23
N ALA A 130 10.49 -2.84 -1.81
CA ALA A 130 11.65 -3.13 -2.63
C ALA A 130 12.10 -4.58 -2.40
N VAL A 131 12.12 -5.38 -3.47
CA VAL A 131 12.69 -6.74 -3.45
C VAL A 131 14.11 -6.66 -4.00
N ILE A 132 15.09 -7.13 -3.22
CA ILE A 132 16.51 -7.02 -3.55
C ILE A 132 17.20 -8.36 -3.31
N LYS A 133 17.87 -8.87 -4.33
CA LYS A 133 18.60 -10.14 -4.25
C LYS A 133 20.02 -9.94 -3.72
N ASP A 134 20.75 -8.97 -4.26
CA ASP A 134 22.11 -8.64 -3.82
C ASP A 134 22.13 -7.61 -2.66
N TRP A 135 21.39 -7.91 -1.59
CA TRP A 135 21.28 -7.00 -0.46
C TRP A 135 22.50 -7.03 0.48
N GLU A 136 23.27 -8.12 0.49
CA GLU A 136 24.47 -8.23 1.33
C GLU A 136 25.60 -7.30 0.88
N SER A 137 25.60 -6.88 -0.39
CA SER A 137 26.55 -5.89 -0.92
C SER A 137 26.24 -4.45 -0.49
N LEU A 138 25.06 -4.20 0.07
CA LEU A 138 24.61 -2.85 0.44
C LEU A 138 25.09 -2.47 1.83
N ASP A 139 25.62 -1.24 1.97
CA ASP A 139 25.96 -0.65 3.27
C ASP A 139 24.72 -0.36 4.14
N ARG A 140 23.58 -0.07 3.52
CA ARG A 140 22.29 0.17 4.15
C ARG A 140 21.17 0.18 3.12
N ILE A 141 19.93 0.01 3.59
CA ILE A 141 18.73 0.20 2.81
C ILE A 141 17.68 0.94 3.67
N GLY A 142 16.87 1.74 3.07
CA GLY A 142 15.74 2.43 3.75
C GLY A 142 15.45 3.78 3.09
N ASN A 143 14.57 4.52 3.68
CA ASN A 143 13.93 4.36 5.00
C ASN A 143 12.97 3.16 5.03
N VAL A 144 12.79 2.57 6.22
CA VAL A 144 11.89 1.43 6.42
C VAL A 144 10.54 1.91 6.97
N ARG A 145 9.44 1.32 6.49
CA ARG A 145 8.07 1.73 6.83
C ARG A 145 7.20 0.55 7.27
N SER A 146 5.99 0.88 7.74
CA SER A 146 5.04 -0.10 8.27
C SER A 146 4.48 -1.01 7.18
N SER A 147 4.26 -2.27 7.53
CA SER A 147 3.65 -3.29 6.69
C SER A 147 2.16 -3.06 6.45
N ARG A 148 1.64 -3.74 5.42
CA ARG A 148 0.23 -4.10 5.20
C ARG A 148 0.18 -5.54 4.73
N ASP A 149 -0.94 -6.20 4.93
CA ASP A 149 -1.13 -7.62 4.68
C ASP A 149 -0.83 -8.04 3.23
N TYR A 150 -1.29 -7.27 2.26
CA TYR A 150 -1.03 -7.57 0.84
C TYR A 150 0.46 -7.53 0.48
N PHE A 151 1.29 -6.71 1.10
CA PHE A 151 2.73 -6.73 0.90
C PHE A 151 3.39 -8.00 1.48
N VAL A 152 2.83 -8.57 2.54
CA VAL A 152 3.29 -9.86 3.09
C VAL A 152 3.11 -10.96 2.05
N TYR A 153 1.96 -11.00 1.36
CA TYR A 153 1.71 -12.00 0.31
C TYR A 153 2.70 -11.87 -0.84
N TRP A 154 2.98 -10.64 -1.29
CA TRP A 154 3.96 -10.41 -2.36
C TRP A 154 5.39 -10.75 -1.94
N ALA A 155 5.77 -10.52 -0.68
CA ALA A 155 7.07 -10.96 -0.18
C ALA A 155 7.20 -12.49 -0.16
N LEU A 156 6.11 -13.21 0.13
CA LEU A 156 6.06 -14.66 0.13
C LEU A 156 6.18 -15.27 -1.28
N GLU A 157 5.74 -14.58 -2.34
CA GLU A 157 5.92 -15.03 -3.73
C GLU A 157 7.39 -15.28 -4.05
N TRP A 158 8.28 -14.50 -3.46
CA TRP A 158 9.72 -14.57 -3.69
C TRP A 158 10.47 -15.32 -2.59
N ASP A 159 9.77 -15.93 -1.64
CA ASP A 159 10.37 -16.46 -0.41
C ASP A 159 11.30 -15.44 0.28
N ALA A 160 10.98 -14.14 0.17
CA ALA A 160 11.84 -13.06 0.64
C ALA A 160 11.86 -12.96 2.16
N ILE A 161 12.99 -12.50 2.71
CA ILE A 161 13.08 -12.05 4.10
C ILE A 161 12.34 -10.71 4.18
N TYR A 162 11.18 -10.69 4.85
CA TYR A 162 10.35 -9.49 4.91
C TYR A 162 10.81 -8.52 6.00
N VAL A 163 11.11 -7.28 5.59
CA VAL A 163 11.65 -6.23 6.47
C VAL A 163 10.70 -5.06 6.54
N HIS A 164 10.19 -4.76 7.73
CA HIS A 164 9.28 -3.63 7.96
C HIS A 164 9.46 -3.06 9.36
N PHE A 165 8.97 -1.84 9.59
CA PHE A 165 8.90 -1.22 10.91
C PHE A 165 7.47 -0.74 11.19
N GLY A 166 6.80 -1.43 12.13
CA GLY A 166 5.40 -1.23 12.45
C GLY A 166 4.45 -1.90 11.46
N GLY A 167 3.17 -1.80 11.75
CA GLY A 167 2.08 -2.41 10.97
C GLY A 167 0.77 -2.35 11.73
N PRO A 168 -0.34 -2.84 11.17
CA PRO A 168 -1.55 -3.06 11.92
C PRO A 168 -1.31 -4.14 12.98
N PHE A 169 -2.07 -4.10 14.07
CA PHE A 169 -1.88 -4.96 15.24
C PHE A 169 -1.87 -6.47 14.93
N TYR A 170 -2.56 -6.88 13.89
CA TYR A 170 -2.64 -8.29 13.46
C TYR A 170 -1.41 -8.78 12.67
N ILE A 171 -0.48 -7.90 12.31
CA ILE A 171 0.80 -8.27 11.67
C ILE A 171 1.94 -8.32 12.70
N SER A 172 1.80 -7.58 13.81
CA SER A 172 2.88 -7.36 14.77
C SER A 172 2.86 -8.31 15.98
N ASN A 173 1.96 -9.30 16.01
CA ASN A 173 1.84 -10.30 17.07
C ASN A 173 2.53 -11.61 16.72
#